data_4c87880ca3a657aa0e184c3af7a45fef
#
_entry.id   4c87880ca3a657aa0e184c3af7a45fef
#
_cell.length_a   1.000
_cell.length_b   1.000
_cell.length_c   1.000
_cell.angle_alpha   90.00
_cell.angle_beta   90.00
_cell.angle_gamma   90.00
#
_symmetry.space_group_name_H-M   'P 1'
#
loop_
_entity.id
_entity.type
_entity.pdbx_description
1 polymer ?
#
loop_
_entity_poly.entity_id
_entity_poly.type
_entity_poly.pdbx_seq_one_letter_code
_entity_poly.pdbx_strand_id
1 'polypeptide(L)'
;MTPNPRAIQIRMRLIGVMLFPIALYSFVCLLTYSVNDYPNSSLRPDQTFNFGGQTGAQFAYALVTFFGYCAYGVPITIAFLAWNRFTNRSMGSFLLIPGVGLCFICSTAMTISLFAAIPESRRFEIGGGAGAWLAQNLAGVVGTQAALWVSCAVLLGLTVFLLVWVAQRHARRRAKARLADTLYGAPSVPHSSIS
;
A
#
# COMPACT_ATOMS: atom_id res chain seq x y z
N MET A 1 -8.45 -34.88 0.90
CA MET A 1 -8.49 -34.42 -0.51
C MET A 1 -7.59 -33.20 -0.63
N THR A 2 -6.43 -33.31 -1.27
CA THR A 2 -5.53 -32.17 -1.51
C THR A 2 -6.09 -31.34 -2.68
N PRO A 3 -6.29 -30.03 -2.51
CA PRO A 3 -6.87 -29.21 -3.56
C PRO A 3 -5.93 -29.17 -4.78
N ASN A 4 -6.52 -29.28 -5.97
CA ASN A 4 -5.78 -29.27 -7.24
C ASN A 4 -4.97 -27.94 -7.37
N PRO A 5 -3.63 -28.00 -7.52
CA PRO A 5 -2.78 -26.81 -7.58
C PRO A 5 -3.14 -25.85 -8.72
N ARG A 6 -3.64 -26.36 -9.85
CA ARG A 6 -4.12 -25.53 -10.96
C ARG A 6 -5.37 -24.72 -10.60
N ALA A 7 -6.30 -25.32 -9.86
CA ALA A 7 -7.53 -24.63 -9.43
C ALA A 7 -7.20 -23.47 -8.45
N ILE A 8 -6.23 -23.67 -7.57
CA ILE A 8 -5.75 -22.61 -6.67
C ILE A 8 -5.15 -21.44 -7.47
N GLN A 9 -4.32 -21.72 -8.47
CA GLN A 9 -3.69 -20.70 -9.30
C GLN A 9 -4.72 -19.89 -10.09
N ILE A 10 -5.73 -20.54 -10.67
CA ILE A 10 -6.82 -19.88 -11.41
C ILE A 10 -7.60 -18.94 -10.47
N ARG A 11 -7.98 -19.44 -9.29
CA ARG A 11 -8.67 -18.61 -8.27
C ARG A 11 -7.87 -17.35 -7.89
N MET A 12 -6.56 -17.51 -7.67
CA MET A 12 -5.68 -16.39 -7.33
C MET A 12 -5.61 -15.33 -8.43
N ARG A 13 -5.51 -15.76 -9.69
CA ARG A 13 -5.51 -14.85 -10.86
C ARG A 13 -6.84 -14.12 -11.00
N LEU A 14 -7.97 -14.82 -10.82
CA LEU A 14 -9.30 -14.21 -10.86
C LEU A 14 -9.47 -13.12 -9.80
N ILE A 15 -9.02 -13.38 -8.57
CA ILE A 15 -9.01 -12.36 -7.50
C ILE A 15 -8.17 -11.15 -7.91
N GLY A 16 -6.99 -11.36 -8.52
CA GLY A 16 -6.15 -10.26 -9.01
C GLY A 16 -6.85 -9.41 -10.08
N VAL A 17 -7.52 -10.07 -11.02
CA VAL A 17 -8.30 -9.37 -12.07
C VAL A 17 -9.45 -8.57 -11.48
N MET A 18 -10.16 -9.09 -10.47
CA MET A 18 -11.26 -8.39 -9.81
C MET A 18 -10.80 -7.20 -8.95
N LEU A 19 -9.60 -7.27 -8.35
CA LEU A 19 -9.06 -6.18 -7.53
C LEU A 19 -8.58 -4.99 -8.38
N PHE A 20 -8.21 -5.22 -9.63
CA PHE A 20 -7.67 -4.15 -10.49
C PHE A 20 -8.71 -3.05 -10.80
N PRO A 21 -9.94 -3.37 -11.25
CA PRO A 21 -10.97 -2.34 -11.44
C PRO A 21 -11.37 -1.62 -10.13
N ILE A 22 -11.32 -2.32 -8.99
CA ILE A 22 -11.58 -1.69 -7.68
C ILE A 22 -10.49 -0.66 -7.36
N ALA A 23 -9.22 -0.98 -7.61
CA ALA A 23 -8.13 -0.05 -7.43
C ALA A 23 -8.26 1.17 -8.35
N LEU A 24 -8.59 0.92 -9.63
CA LEU A 24 -8.78 1.98 -10.63
C LEU A 24 -9.96 2.89 -10.26
N TYR A 25 -11.09 2.31 -9.91
CA TYR A 25 -12.26 3.06 -9.46
C TYR A 25 -11.94 3.93 -8.22
N SER A 26 -11.31 3.33 -7.20
CA SER A 26 -10.90 4.05 -6.00
C SER A 26 -9.94 5.21 -6.31
N PHE A 27 -9.03 5.00 -7.25
CA PHE A 27 -8.07 6.02 -7.67
C PHE A 27 -8.76 7.17 -8.40
N VAL A 28 -9.68 6.87 -9.33
CA VAL A 28 -10.46 7.89 -10.05
C VAL A 28 -11.34 8.70 -9.09
N CYS A 29 -12.01 8.04 -8.13
CA CYS A 29 -12.82 8.73 -7.13
C CYS A 29 -11.99 9.71 -6.28
N LEU A 30 -10.76 9.33 -5.90
CA LEU A 30 -9.86 10.19 -5.14
C LEU A 30 -9.28 11.34 -5.98
N LEU A 31 -8.94 11.09 -7.26
CA LEU A 31 -8.44 12.13 -8.16
C LEU A 31 -9.47 13.23 -8.44
N THR A 32 -10.74 12.85 -8.46
CA THR A 32 -11.85 13.78 -8.71
C THR A 32 -12.54 14.23 -7.41
N TYR A 33 -11.91 13.98 -6.26
CA TYR A 33 -12.42 14.42 -4.98
C TYR A 33 -12.37 15.96 -4.86
N SER A 34 -13.46 16.54 -4.41
CA SER A 34 -13.56 17.96 -4.06
C SER A 34 -14.17 18.10 -2.67
N VAL A 35 -13.63 19.00 -1.86
CA VAL A 35 -14.16 19.32 -0.51
C VAL A 35 -15.58 19.89 -0.62
N ASN A 36 -15.90 20.53 -1.74
CA ASN A 36 -17.21 21.12 -2.00
C ASN A 36 -18.21 20.12 -2.59
N ASP A 37 -17.83 18.86 -2.71
CA ASP A 37 -18.69 17.81 -3.24
C ASP A 37 -19.52 17.13 -2.14
N TYR A 38 -20.55 16.38 -2.54
CA TYR A 38 -21.34 15.58 -1.61
C TYR A 38 -20.45 14.56 -0.87
N PRO A 39 -20.63 14.27 0.42
CA PRO A 39 -21.67 14.73 1.34
C PRO A 39 -21.35 16.01 2.13
N ASN A 40 -20.23 16.63 1.90
CA ASN A 40 -19.72 17.76 2.72
C ASN A 40 -20.35 19.10 2.34
N SER A 41 -21.00 19.19 1.20
CA SER A 41 -21.65 20.41 0.72
C SER A 41 -23.19 20.31 0.76
N SER A 42 -23.85 21.46 0.59
CA SER A 42 -25.30 21.54 0.40
C SER A 42 -25.76 21.10 -1.00
N LEU A 43 -24.85 20.62 -1.84
CA LEU A 43 -25.16 20.10 -3.17
C LEU A 43 -26.05 18.87 -3.07
N ARG A 44 -26.97 18.74 -4.02
CA ARG A 44 -27.78 17.52 -4.13
C ARG A 44 -26.91 16.35 -4.57
N PRO A 45 -27.24 15.11 -4.19
CA PRO A 45 -26.46 13.92 -4.57
C PRO A 45 -26.28 13.72 -6.08
N ASP A 46 -27.20 14.25 -6.89
CA ASP A 46 -27.20 14.22 -8.35
C ASP A 46 -26.27 15.28 -8.98
N GLN A 47 -25.83 16.25 -8.19
CA GLN A 47 -24.94 17.34 -8.63
C GLN A 47 -23.48 17.14 -8.22
N THR A 48 -23.07 15.90 -7.91
CA THR A 48 -21.70 15.60 -7.57
C THR A 48 -20.78 15.71 -8.79
N PHE A 49 -19.60 16.35 -8.61
CA PHE A 49 -18.56 16.47 -9.63
C PHE A 49 -17.64 15.25 -9.68
N ASN A 50 -17.73 14.36 -8.70
CA ASN A 50 -16.91 13.14 -8.65
C ASN A 50 -17.29 12.19 -9.81
N PHE A 51 -16.29 11.71 -10.56
CA PHE A 51 -16.51 10.77 -11.67
C PHE A 51 -17.11 9.42 -11.22
N GLY A 52 -16.94 9.04 -9.96
CA GLY A 52 -17.59 7.88 -9.36
C GLY A 52 -19.06 8.14 -8.96
N GLY A 53 -19.62 9.32 -9.28
CA GLY A 53 -20.95 9.72 -8.86
C GLY A 53 -21.07 9.89 -7.34
N GLN A 54 -22.28 9.80 -6.81
CA GLN A 54 -22.57 9.94 -5.38
C GLN A 54 -21.78 8.93 -4.52
N THR A 55 -21.74 7.66 -4.93
CA THR A 55 -21.01 6.61 -4.20
C THR A 55 -19.51 6.84 -4.21
N GLY A 56 -18.95 7.31 -5.34
CA GLY A 56 -17.55 7.69 -5.45
C GLY A 56 -17.18 8.88 -4.58
N ALA A 57 -18.04 9.90 -4.53
CA ALA A 57 -17.85 11.08 -3.68
C ALA A 57 -17.86 10.70 -2.19
N GLN A 58 -18.85 9.89 -1.74
CA GLN A 58 -18.89 9.39 -0.36
C GLN A 58 -17.68 8.55 0.00
N PHE A 59 -17.27 7.65 -0.90
CA PHE A 59 -16.10 6.81 -0.69
C PHE A 59 -14.82 7.64 -0.58
N ALA A 60 -14.60 8.58 -1.51
CA ALA A 60 -13.45 9.47 -1.48
C ALA A 60 -13.44 10.36 -0.23
N TYR A 61 -14.61 10.93 0.13
CA TYR A 61 -14.78 11.71 1.36
C TYR A 61 -14.39 10.89 2.61
N ALA A 62 -14.91 9.66 2.75
CA ALA A 62 -14.58 8.80 3.88
C ALA A 62 -13.08 8.49 3.96
N LEU A 63 -12.44 8.17 2.83
CA LEU A 63 -11.00 7.90 2.78
C LEU A 63 -10.16 9.14 3.12
N VAL A 64 -10.51 10.31 2.55
CA VAL A 64 -9.76 11.55 2.80
C VAL A 64 -9.98 12.02 4.24
N THR A 65 -11.20 11.94 4.77
CA THR A 65 -11.48 12.28 6.16
C THR A 65 -10.71 11.39 7.14
N PHE A 66 -10.56 10.10 6.82
CA PHE A 66 -9.88 9.16 7.70
C PHE A 66 -8.35 9.21 7.55
N PHE A 67 -7.83 9.22 6.31
CA PHE A 67 -6.40 9.12 6.02
C PHE A 67 -5.76 10.42 5.52
N GLY A 68 -6.53 11.47 5.25
CA GLY A 68 -6.03 12.71 4.63
C GLY A 68 -5.45 12.43 3.23
N TYR A 69 -4.37 13.13 2.88
CA TYR A 69 -3.68 12.88 1.60
C TYR A 69 -3.08 11.47 1.48
N CYS A 70 -2.87 10.78 2.60
CA CYS A 70 -2.42 9.40 2.59
C CYS A 70 -3.47 8.43 2.01
N ALA A 71 -4.74 8.85 1.85
CA ALA A 71 -5.80 8.11 1.20
C ALA A 71 -5.41 7.61 -0.21
N TYR A 72 -4.58 8.38 -0.93
CA TYR A 72 -4.07 7.96 -2.25
C TYR A 72 -3.20 6.69 -2.20
N GLY A 73 -2.65 6.35 -1.06
CA GLY A 73 -1.93 5.10 -0.84
C GLY A 73 -2.82 3.86 -0.88
N VAL A 74 -4.13 4.01 -0.61
CA VAL A 74 -5.09 2.89 -0.58
C VAL A 74 -5.24 2.24 -1.96
N PRO A 75 -5.60 2.96 -3.04
CA PRO A 75 -5.69 2.37 -4.37
C PRO A 75 -4.36 1.83 -4.88
N ILE A 76 -3.24 2.47 -4.57
CA ILE A 76 -1.89 1.98 -4.92
C ILE A 76 -1.65 0.62 -4.25
N THR A 77 -2.01 0.49 -2.98
CA THR A 77 -1.89 -0.78 -2.24
C THR A 77 -2.76 -1.86 -2.84
N ILE A 78 -4.02 -1.55 -3.17
CA ILE A 78 -4.95 -2.49 -3.82
C ILE A 78 -4.41 -2.91 -5.20
N ALA A 79 -3.90 -1.99 -6.01
CA ALA A 79 -3.31 -2.28 -7.32
C ALA A 79 -2.08 -3.21 -7.18
N PHE A 80 -1.24 -2.96 -6.19
CA PHE A 80 -0.10 -3.82 -5.89
C PHE A 80 -0.53 -5.22 -5.43
N LEU A 81 -1.59 -5.31 -4.65
CA LEU A 81 -2.21 -6.57 -4.25
C LEU A 81 -2.75 -7.34 -5.47
N ALA A 82 -3.46 -6.64 -6.35
CA ALA A 82 -3.98 -7.19 -7.61
C ALA A 82 -2.84 -7.78 -8.47
N TRP A 83 -1.76 -7.03 -8.66
CA TRP A 83 -0.59 -7.46 -9.40
C TRP A 83 0.08 -8.70 -8.80
N ASN A 84 0.26 -8.74 -7.48
CA ASN A 84 0.85 -9.89 -6.80
C ASN A 84 -0.02 -11.15 -6.92
N ARG A 85 -1.35 -11.00 -6.88
CA ARG A 85 -2.28 -12.12 -7.09
C ARG A 85 -2.24 -12.61 -8.52
N PHE A 86 -2.23 -11.68 -9.49
CA PHE A 86 -2.14 -12.03 -10.90
C PHE A 86 -0.84 -12.79 -11.22
N THR A 87 0.30 -12.37 -10.66
CA THR A 87 1.61 -13.00 -10.86
C THR A 87 1.85 -14.26 -10.02
N ASN A 88 0.83 -14.72 -9.27
CA ASN A 88 0.86 -15.94 -8.45
C ASN A 88 2.06 -16.02 -7.49
N ARG A 89 2.42 -14.88 -6.87
CA ARG A 89 3.51 -14.82 -5.90
C ARG A 89 3.07 -15.32 -4.52
N SER A 90 3.97 -15.97 -3.79
CA SER A 90 3.70 -16.60 -2.50
C SER A 90 3.08 -15.62 -1.47
N MET A 91 2.10 -16.13 -0.72
CA MET A 91 1.23 -15.38 0.18
C MET A 91 1.95 -14.69 1.35
N GLY A 92 3.06 -15.22 1.85
CA GLY A 92 3.77 -14.69 3.01
C GLY A 92 4.40 -13.30 2.81
N SER A 93 4.85 -13.01 1.57
CA SER A 93 5.34 -11.66 1.22
C SER A 93 4.21 -10.68 0.92
N PHE A 94 3.01 -11.17 0.79
CA PHE A 94 1.84 -10.48 0.30
C PHE A 94 1.15 -9.64 1.38
N LEU A 95 1.05 -10.16 2.60
CA LEU A 95 0.43 -9.45 3.72
C LEU A 95 1.37 -8.41 4.35
N LEU A 96 2.69 -8.66 4.30
CA LEU A 96 3.67 -7.74 4.88
C LEU A 96 3.79 -6.42 4.13
N ILE A 97 3.74 -6.44 2.79
CA ILE A 97 3.96 -5.22 1.99
C ILE A 97 2.82 -4.20 2.16
N PRO A 98 1.53 -4.57 2.02
CA PRO A 98 0.45 -3.61 2.27
C PRO A 98 0.33 -3.22 3.74
N GLY A 99 0.59 -4.15 4.68
CA GLY A 99 0.60 -3.82 6.11
C GLY A 99 1.69 -2.82 6.45
N VAL A 100 2.91 -3.03 5.96
CA VAL A 100 4.03 -2.08 6.13
C VAL A 100 3.74 -0.78 5.39
N GLY A 101 3.17 -0.83 4.19
CA GLY A 101 2.74 0.35 3.45
C GLY A 101 1.71 1.17 4.20
N LEU A 102 0.70 0.54 4.78
CA LEU A 102 -0.31 1.21 5.58
C LEU A 102 0.29 1.81 6.86
N CYS A 103 1.15 1.08 7.56
CA CYS A 103 1.88 1.60 8.73
C CYS A 103 2.77 2.79 8.36
N PHE A 104 3.44 2.74 7.21
CA PHE A 104 4.25 3.86 6.70
C PHE A 104 3.39 5.09 6.43
N ILE A 105 2.24 4.93 5.77
CA ILE A 105 1.27 6.00 5.50
C ILE A 105 0.77 6.61 6.80
N CYS A 106 0.33 5.79 7.76
CA CYS A 106 -0.15 6.28 9.06
C CYS A 106 0.95 6.99 9.86
N SER A 107 2.17 6.46 9.82
CA SER A 107 3.33 7.05 10.50
C SER A 107 3.74 8.40 9.89
N THR A 108 3.71 8.50 8.54
CA THR A 108 3.95 9.76 7.82
C THR A 108 2.89 10.80 8.14
N ALA A 109 1.63 10.41 8.14
CA ALA A 109 0.50 11.26 8.51
C ALA A 109 0.65 11.78 9.95
N MET A 110 1.04 10.91 10.89
CA MET A 110 1.29 11.27 12.27
C MET A 110 2.45 12.27 12.40
N THR A 111 3.57 12.02 11.72
CA THR A 111 4.74 12.91 11.75
C THR A 111 4.40 14.29 11.21
N ILE A 112 3.72 14.38 10.08
CA ILE A 112 3.29 15.64 9.48
C ILE A 112 2.30 16.38 10.40
N SER A 113 1.39 15.66 11.06
CA SER A 113 0.43 16.25 12.00
C SER A 113 1.10 16.84 13.25
N LEU A 114 2.24 16.30 13.65
CA LEU A 114 3.02 16.79 14.80
C LEU A 114 3.93 17.97 14.47
N PHE A 115 4.27 18.20 13.20
CA PHE A 115 5.01 19.38 12.80
C PHE A 115 4.16 20.65 13.02
N ALA A 116 4.50 21.39 14.10
CA ALA A 116 3.73 22.51 14.63
C ALA A 116 3.59 23.74 13.70
N ALA A 117 4.30 23.76 12.57
CA ALA A 117 4.25 24.86 11.60
C ALA A 117 2.97 24.87 10.73
N ILE A 118 2.14 23.82 10.79
CA ILE A 118 0.95 23.72 9.95
C ILE A 118 -0.28 24.17 10.74
N PRO A 119 -1.10 25.10 10.20
CA PRO A 119 -2.35 25.53 10.82
C PRO A 119 -3.26 24.34 11.13
N GLU A 120 -3.98 24.40 12.24
CA GLU A 120 -4.81 23.28 12.72
C GLU A 120 -5.82 22.78 11.68
N SER A 121 -6.41 23.68 10.90
CA SER A 121 -7.32 23.35 9.80
C SER A 121 -6.69 22.46 8.73
N ARG A 122 -5.42 22.69 8.39
CA ARG A 122 -4.69 21.89 7.39
C ARG A 122 -4.11 20.60 7.91
N ARG A 123 -3.90 20.46 9.22
CA ARG A 123 -3.41 19.20 9.81
C ARG A 123 -4.36 18.06 9.54
N PHE A 124 -5.66 18.33 9.61
CA PHE A 124 -6.70 17.34 9.35
C PHE A 124 -6.74 16.90 7.88
N GLU A 125 -6.50 17.82 6.95
CA GLU A 125 -6.41 17.50 5.52
C GLU A 125 -5.21 16.59 5.20
N ILE A 126 -4.08 16.78 5.89
CA ILE A 126 -2.83 16.04 5.61
C ILE A 126 -2.86 14.66 6.24
N GLY A 127 -3.19 14.56 7.51
CA GLY A 127 -3.12 13.31 8.28
C GLY A 127 -4.44 12.59 8.44
N GLY A 128 -5.55 13.25 8.12
CA GLY A 128 -6.89 12.76 8.38
C GLY A 128 -7.18 12.55 9.87
N GLY A 129 -8.33 11.98 10.16
CA GLY A 129 -8.74 11.65 11.52
C GLY A 129 -7.82 10.61 12.19
N ALA A 130 -7.34 9.63 11.42
CA ALA A 130 -6.44 8.60 11.95
C ALA A 130 -5.08 9.19 12.37
N GLY A 131 -4.49 10.06 11.53
CA GLY A 131 -3.24 10.74 11.87
C GLY A 131 -3.38 11.67 13.06
N ALA A 132 -4.47 12.45 13.11
CA ALA A 132 -4.76 13.34 14.22
C ALA A 132 -4.96 12.57 15.54
N TRP A 133 -5.72 11.48 15.51
CA TRP A 133 -5.95 10.62 16.66
C TRP A 133 -4.66 10.01 17.19
N LEU A 134 -3.82 9.46 16.30
CA LEU A 134 -2.51 8.92 16.68
C LEU A 134 -1.61 9.99 17.28
N ALA A 135 -1.53 11.17 16.66
CA ALA A 135 -0.71 12.27 17.14
C ALA A 135 -1.15 12.75 18.53
N GLN A 136 -2.46 12.91 18.76
CA GLN A 136 -3.00 13.34 20.05
C GLN A 136 -2.72 12.31 21.15
N ASN A 137 -2.97 11.02 20.89
CA ASN A 137 -2.72 9.96 21.88
C ASN A 137 -1.23 9.85 22.23
N LEU A 138 -0.36 9.89 21.21
CA LEU A 138 1.07 9.80 21.43
C LEU A 138 1.59 11.03 22.18
N ALA A 139 1.15 12.23 21.80
CA ALA A 139 1.52 13.47 22.48
C ALA A 139 1.00 13.51 23.93
N GLY A 140 -0.17 12.93 24.20
CA GLY A 140 -0.72 12.81 25.55
C GLY A 140 0.09 11.89 26.46
N VAL A 141 0.73 10.86 25.91
CA VAL A 141 1.53 9.90 26.70
C VAL A 141 2.98 10.37 26.91
N VAL A 142 3.64 10.84 25.85
CA VAL A 142 5.08 11.14 25.90
C VAL A 142 5.40 12.63 25.73
N GLY A 143 4.39 13.47 25.53
CA GLY A 143 4.56 14.89 25.23
C GLY A 143 4.83 15.13 23.74
N THR A 144 4.53 16.36 23.27
CA THR A 144 4.57 16.72 21.83
C THR A 144 5.95 16.55 21.20
N GLN A 145 7.00 16.99 21.90
CA GLN A 145 8.37 16.91 21.39
C GLN A 145 8.86 15.46 21.28
N ALA A 146 8.60 14.64 22.31
CA ALA A 146 8.99 13.24 22.29
C ALA A 146 8.16 12.44 21.27
N ALA A 147 6.89 12.74 21.09
CA ALA A 147 6.03 12.14 20.09
C ALA A 147 6.56 12.36 18.66
N LEU A 148 7.10 13.55 18.37
CA LEU A 148 7.74 13.86 17.09
C LEU A 148 8.97 12.97 16.85
N TRP A 149 9.86 12.85 17.84
CA TRP A 149 11.05 12.00 17.73
C TRP A 149 10.69 10.52 17.56
N VAL A 150 9.70 10.04 18.31
CA VAL A 150 9.19 8.66 18.18
C VAL A 150 8.64 8.42 16.77
N SER A 151 7.85 9.34 16.23
CA SER A 151 7.31 9.23 14.88
C SER A 151 8.39 9.18 13.81
N CYS A 152 9.40 10.05 13.92
CA CYS A 152 10.55 10.05 13.02
C CYS A 152 11.35 8.74 13.11
N ALA A 153 11.57 8.21 14.31
CA ALA A 153 12.26 6.95 14.54
C ALA A 153 11.49 5.76 13.93
N VAL A 154 10.16 5.73 14.07
CA VAL A 154 9.31 4.70 13.47
C VAL A 154 9.37 4.77 11.94
N LEU A 155 9.28 5.96 11.35
CA LEU A 155 9.42 6.16 9.90
C LEU A 155 10.77 5.68 9.39
N LEU A 156 11.84 6.07 10.06
CA LEU A 156 13.20 5.65 9.70
C LEU A 156 13.34 4.13 9.80
N GLY A 157 12.87 3.53 10.90
CA GLY A 157 12.90 2.10 11.12
C GLY A 157 12.12 1.31 10.05
N LEU A 158 10.92 1.77 9.70
CA LEU A 158 10.13 1.16 8.63
C LEU A 158 10.81 1.28 7.26
N THR A 159 11.42 2.43 6.98
CA THR A 159 12.15 2.65 5.73
C THR A 159 13.35 1.72 5.62
N VAL A 160 14.18 1.65 6.68
CA VAL A 160 15.33 0.73 6.74
C VAL A 160 14.88 -0.72 6.63
N PHE A 161 13.83 -1.11 7.35
CA PHE A 161 13.27 -2.46 7.27
C PHE A 161 12.84 -2.82 5.83
N LEU A 162 12.14 -1.92 5.14
CA LEU A 162 11.75 -2.12 3.74
C LEU A 162 12.95 -2.28 2.81
N LEU A 163 13.96 -1.41 2.94
CA LEU A 163 15.17 -1.46 2.14
C LEU A 163 15.92 -2.78 2.34
N VAL A 164 16.13 -3.19 3.60
CA VAL A 164 16.79 -4.45 3.94
C VAL A 164 15.99 -5.65 3.41
N TRP A 165 14.68 -5.63 3.56
CA TRP A 165 13.82 -6.70 3.07
C TRP A 165 13.86 -6.83 1.55
N VAL A 166 13.81 -5.71 0.81
CA VAL A 166 13.95 -5.69 -0.65
C VAL A 166 15.32 -6.20 -1.07
N ALA A 167 16.40 -5.74 -0.43
CA ALA A 167 17.76 -6.18 -0.72
C ALA A 167 17.94 -7.68 -0.49
N GLN A 168 17.48 -8.23 0.63
CA GLN A 168 17.51 -9.66 0.92
C GLN A 168 16.72 -10.47 -0.11
N ARG A 169 15.57 -9.97 -0.53
CA ARG A 169 14.75 -10.63 -1.56
C ARG A 169 15.47 -10.68 -2.91
N HIS A 170 16.14 -9.61 -3.29
CA HIS A 170 16.97 -9.58 -4.52
C HIS A 170 18.17 -10.51 -4.41
N ALA A 171 18.86 -10.54 -3.28
CA ALA A 171 19.98 -11.44 -3.03
C ALA A 171 19.55 -12.93 -3.14
N ARG A 172 18.45 -13.31 -2.50
CA ARG A 172 17.89 -14.68 -2.59
C ARG A 172 17.51 -15.08 -4.01
N ARG A 173 17.00 -14.14 -4.83
CA ARG A 173 16.68 -14.41 -6.24
C ARG A 173 17.93 -14.64 -7.06
N ARG A 174 18.98 -13.81 -6.87
CA ARG A 174 20.27 -13.96 -7.55
C ARG A 174 20.96 -15.27 -7.15
N ALA A 175 20.90 -15.66 -5.87
CA ALA A 175 21.43 -16.93 -5.40
C ALA A 175 20.71 -18.14 -6.04
N LYS A 176 19.38 -18.09 -6.15
CA LYS A 176 18.60 -19.16 -6.82
C LYS A 176 18.90 -19.23 -8.33
N ALA A 177 19.07 -18.10 -9.00
CA ALA A 177 19.43 -18.08 -10.41
C ALA A 177 20.83 -18.70 -10.63
N ARG A 178 21.82 -18.33 -9.81
CA ARG A 178 23.17 -18.92 -9.89
C ARG A 178 23.19 -20.43 -9.63
N LEU A 179 22.38 -20.90 -8.66
CA LEU A 179 22.22 -22.34 -8.40
C LEU A 179 21.57 -23.07 -9.58
N ALA A 180 20.59 -22.47 -10.23
CA ALA A 180 19.99 -23.04 -11.42
C ALA A 180 21.00 -23.12 -12.58
N ASP A 181 21.80 -22.07 -12.81
CA ASP A 181 22.84 -22.03 -13.84
C ASP A 181 23.94 -23.10 -13.58
N THR A 182 24.32 -23.32 -12.32
CA THR A 182 25.30 -24.36 -11.96
C THR A 182 24.75 -25.79 -12.11
N LEU A 183 23.45 -25.99 -11.86
CA LEU A 183 22.84 -27.32 -11.96
C LEU A 183 22.45 -27.70 -13.39
N TYR A 184 22.04 -26.73 -14.20
CA TYR A 184 21.57 -26.97 -15.58
C TYR A 184 22.54 -26.49 -16.64
N GLY A 185 23.55 -25.69 -16.29
CA GLY A 185 24.56 -25.14 -17.18
C GLY A 185 25.85 -25.99 -17.30
N ALA A 186 25.88 -27.20 -16.77
CA ALA A 186 26.98 -28.12 -17.01
C ALA A 186 26.98 -28.46 -18.52
N PRO A 187 28.06 -28.13 -19.27
CA PRO A 187 28.12 -28.49 -20.67
C PRO A 187 27.98 -30.00 -20.81
N SER A 188 27.04 -30.43 -21.64
CA SER A 188 26.97 -31.83 -22.05
C SER A 188 28.33 -32.24 -22.54
N VAL A 189 28.99 -33.15 -21.80
CA VAL A 189 30.25 -33.74 -22.18
C VAL A 189 30.07 -34.30 -23.60
N PRO A 190 30.83 -33.85 -24.60
CA PRO A 190 30.72 -34.41 -25.93
C PRO A 190 31.10 -35.90 -25.80
N HIS A 191 30.13 -36.78 -26.09
CA HIS A 191 30.43 -38.18 -26.31
C HIS A 191 31.47 -38.25 -27.42
N SER A 192 32.74 -38.36 -27.01
CA SER A 192 33.79 -38.74 -27.94
C SER A 192 33.41 -40.11 -28.50
N SER A 193 32.99 -40.14 -29.75
CA SER A 193 32.90 -41.33 -30.57
C SER A 193 34.24 -42.07 -30.52
N ILE A 194 34.26 -43.16 -29.76
CA ILE A 194 35.32 -44.16 -29.86
C ILE A 194 35.06 -44.91 -31.16
N SER A 195 35.89 -44.62 -32.16
CA SER A 195 36.05 -45.41 -33.37
C SER A 195 37.05 -46.52 -33.12
#